data_331fb11d1932579e60cf29069dd8c81b
#
_entry.id   331fb11d1932579e60cf29069dd8c81b
#
_cell.length_a   1.000
_cell.length_b   1.000
_cell.length_c   1.000
_cell.angle_alpha   90.00
_cell.angle_beta   90.00
_cell.angle_gamma   90.00
#
_symmetry.space_group_name_H-M   'P 1'
#
loop_
_entity.id
_entity.type
_entity.pdbx_description
1 polymer ?
#
loop_
_entity_poly.entity_id
_entity_poly.type
_entity_poly.pdbx_seq_one_letter_code
_entity_poly.pdbx_strand_id
1 'polypeptide(L)'
;MSQIFSFTIVLTFLICTFHASATSFLAFGDMPYTQVDHEMLTSTGVLHKLANATEHDFIVHVGDMKSGSLSCTNEILRSNYALISNVSSKPFVYTPGDNDWTDCDRETLSPRYDELERLNFIRDNFAVQSPHLPQFKRQLTLPENQAWVVDDVQFLTLHIPGTNNGRRQILLSNKKVAYKASQSRDEENIKWLNSLLSSKRKAAVIFMQADLYQPHKYSGHCNKTTKAKCDGYQLYRETFAQYAARLSYPLLLIHGDTGEFCFTKLANNLWRLNAPGDFQFLDIAKITVTDDKNKPFSVSALHSKAKVAKCKGL
;
A
#
# COMPACT_ATOMS: atom_id res chain seq x y z
N MET A 1 74.36 30.04 15.84
CA MET A 1 72.96 30.54 15.71
C MET A 1 72.20 29.57 14.83
N SER A 2 71.43 28.64 15.44
CA SER A 2 70.63 27.66 14.71
C SER A 2 69.17 28.11 14.81
N GLN A 3 68.56 28.39 13.64
CA GLN A 3 67.16 28.72 13.55
C GLN A 3 66.35 27.42 13.36
N ILE A 4 65.48 27.12 14.35
CA ILE A 4 64.53 26.03 14.28
C ILE A 4 63.24 26.57 13.63
N PHE A 5 62.94 26.09 12.39
CA PHE A 5 61.66 26.38 11.74
C PHE A 5 60.58 25.39 12.26
N SER A 6 59.62 25.87 13.02
CA SER A 6 58.42 25.11 13.43
C SER A 6 57.42 25.12 12.29
N PHE A 7 57.18 23.93 11.71
CA PHE A 7 56.07 23.74 10.75
C PHE A 7 54.77 23.36 11.49
N THR A 8 53.83 24.26 11.51
CA THR A 8 52.50 24.00 12.05
C THR A 8 51.65 23.33 10.94
N ILE A 9 51.36 22.03 11.08
CA ILE A 9 50.45 21.32 10.20
C ILE A 9 49.01 21.66 10.64
N VAL A 10 48.29 22.43 9.84
CA VAL A 10 46.84 22.70 10.01
C VAL A 10 46.09 21.51 9.38
N LEU A 11 45.55 20.62 10.23
CA LEU A 11 44.71 19.51 9.84
C LEU A 11 43.27 20.04 9.63
N THR A 12 42.89 20.29 8.39
CA THR A 12 41.53 20.69 8.03
C THR A 12 40.64 19.44 8.05
N PHE A 13 39.82 19.28 9.10
CA PHE A 13 38.75 18.27 9.12
C PHE A 13 37.66 18.70 8.16
N LEU A 14 37.54 17.98 7.03
CA LEU A 14 36.38 18.07 6.12
C LEU A 14 35.20 17.38 6.82
N ILE A 15 34.33 18.18 7.45
CA ILE A 15 33.07 17.68 8.00
C ILE A 15 32.14 17.42 6.81
N CYS A 16 32.11 16.17 6.34
CA CYS A 16 31.08 15.70 5.42
C CYS A 16 29.74 15.71 6.18
N THR A 17 28.96 16.76 6.01
CA THR A 17 27.56 16.78 6.47
C THR A 17 26.79 15.79 5.59
N PHE A 18 26.57 14.58 6.08
CA PHE A 18 25.56 13.68 5.51
C PHE A 18 24.20 14.35 5.73
N HIS A 19 23.67 14.98 4.69
CA HIS A 19 22.28 15.34 4.68
C HIS A 19 21.51 14.02 4.60
N ALA A 20 20.91 13.59 5.72
CA ALA A 20 19.94 12.53 5.72
C ALA A 20 18.78 13.00 4.82
N SER A 21 18.71 12.47 3.60
CA SER A 21 17.57 12.71 2.73
C SER A 21 16.35 12.08 3.39
N ALA A 22 15.28 12.84 3.56
CA ALA A 22 14.05 12.32 4.12
C ALA A 22 13.43 11.36 3.09
N THR A 23 13.21 10.09 3.45
CA THR A 23 12.55 9.11 2.58
C THR A 23 11.20 9.64 2.11
N SER A 24 11.02 9.74 0.80
CA SER A 24 9.76 10.17 0.17
C SER A 24 9.29 9.13 -0.83
N PHE A 25 8.01 8.87 -0.86
CA PHE A 25 7.41 7.93 -1.80
C PHE A 25 6.04 8.40 -2.26
N LEU A 26 5.55 7.80 -3.35
CA LEU A 26 4.24 8.08 -3.90
C LEU A 26 3.29 6.91 -3.62
N ALA A 27 2.00 7.22 -3.42
CA ALA A 27 0.96 6.21 -3.24
C ALA A 27 -0.37 6.67 -3.87
N PHE A 28 -1.06 5.74 -4.52
CA PHE A 28 -2.40 5.91 -5.08
C PHE A 28 -3.08 4.54 -5.19
N GLY A 29 -4.40 4.52 -5.42
CA GLY A 29 -5.16 3.29 -5.64
C GLY A 29 -6.45 3.60 -6.36
N ASP A 30 -7.35 2.61 -6.49
CA ASP A 30 -8.73 2.79 -6.96
C ASP A 30 -8.81 3.58 -8.28
N MET A 31 -7.86 3.36 -9.17
CA MET A 31 -7.77 3.92 -10.52
C MET A 31 -6.81 3.13 -11.40
N PRO A 32 -7.01 3.10 -12.75
CA PRO A 32 -7.98 3.90 -13.49
C PRO A 32 -9.39 3.26 -13.50
N TYR A 33 -10.43 4.06 -13.30
CA TYR A 33 -11.83 3.64 -13.37
C TYR A 33 -12.57 4.21 -14.56
N THR A 34 -12.12 5.35 -15.07
CA THR A 34 -12.72 6.10 -16.19
C THR A 34 -11.70 6.40 -17.26
N GLN A 35 -12.17 6.87 -18.43
CA GLN A 35 -11.30 7.34 -19.50
C GLN A 35 -10.43 8.52 -19.03
N VAL A 36 -10.94 9.40 -18.17
CA VAL A 36 -10.19 10.53 -17.62
C VAL A 36 -9.00 10.06 -16.81
N ASP A 37 -9.20 9.06 -15.94
CA ASP A 37 -8.11 8.48 -15.13
C ASP A 37 -7.03 7.88 -16.02
N HIS A 38 -7.45 7.13 -17.06
CA HIS A 38 -6.53 6.58 -18.06
C HIS A 38 -5.68 7.68 -18.68
N GLU A 39 -6.29 8.75 -19.17
CA GLU A 39 -5.60 9.87 -19.80
C GLU A 39 -4.62 10.56 -18.85
N MET A 40 -5.00 10.75 -17.58
CA MET A 40 -4.12 11.35 -16.57
C MET A 40 -2.88 10.52 -16.26
N LEU A 41 -2.96 9.18 -16.38
CA LEU A 41 -1.87 8.25 -16.09
C LEU A 41 -0.97 7.94 -17.29
N THR A 42 -1.40 8.24 -18.53
CA THR A 42 -0.56 8.02 -19.73
C THR A 42 0.71 8.87 -19.72
N SER A 43 1.68 8.55 -20.55
CA SER A 43 2.95 9.29 -20.67
C SER A 43 2.80 10.79 -20.98
N THR A 44 1.67 11.20 -21.55
CA THR A 44 1.32 12.61 -21.80
C THR A 44 0.44 13.20 -20.71
N GLY A 45 -0.07 12.38 -19.81
CA GLY A 45 -1.00 12.76 -18.76
C GLY A 45 -0.36 13.57 -17.63
N VAL A 46 -1.22 14.29 -16.92
CA VAL A 46 -0.78 15.21 -15.85
C VAL A 46 -0.17 14.46 -14.66
N LEU A 47 -0.75 13.33 -14.24
CA LEU A 47 -0.22 12.58 -13.10
C LEU A 47 1.12 11.92 -13.41
N HIS A 48 1.29 11.37 -14.62
CA HIS A 48 2.57 10.85 -15.07
C HIS A 48 3.65 11.95 -15.07
N LYS A 49 3.36 13.13 -15.63
CA LYS A 49 4.32 14.26 -15.64
C LYS A 49 4.69 14.70 -14.23
N LEU A 50 3.71 14.84 -13.32
CA LEU A 50 3.95 15.26 -11.96
C LEU A 50 4.72 14.20 -11.16
N ALA A 51 4.41 12.92 -11.33
CA ALA A 51 5.14 11.84 -10.69
C ALA A 51 6.62 11.88 -11.08
N ASN A 52 6.93 12.01 -12.39
CA ASN A 52 8.32 12.04 -12.86
C ASN A 52 9.06 13.36 -12.57
N ALA A 53 8.33 14.46 -12.32
CA ALA A 53 8.92 15.74 -11.88
C ALA A 53 9.10 15.83 -10.36
N THR A 54 8.55 14.90 -9.59
CA THR A 54 8.59 14.90 -8.12
C THR A 54 9.68 13.94 -7.63
N GLU A 55 10.56 14.40 -6.74
CA GLU A 55 11.57 13.53 -6.12
C GLU A 55 10.89 12.53 -5.17
N HIS A 56 11.17 11.23 -5.39
CA HIS A 56 10.67 10.11 -4.59
C HIS A 56 11.51 8.85 -4.83
N ASP A 57 11.48 7.91 -3.89
CA ASP A 57 12.27 6.69 -3.93
C ASP A 57 11.56 5.57 -4.72
N PHE A 58 10.25 5.45 -4.57
CA PHE A 58 9.39 4.45 -5.21
C PHE A 58 7.93 4.91 -5.23
N ILE A 59 7.09 4.17 -5.96
CA ILE A 59 5.65 4.39 -6.03
C ILE A 59 4.88 3.10 -5.74
N VAL A 60 3.77 3.22 -5.00
CA VAL A 60 2.90 2.09 -4.63
C VAL A 60 1.49 2.32 -5.14
N HIS A 61 0.92 1.29 -5.76
CA HIS A 61 -0.51 1.21 -6.05
C HIS A 61 -1.18 0.26 -5.05
N VAL A 62 -2.18 0.76 -4.30
CA VAL A 62 -2.81 0.02 -3.20
C VAL A 62 -4.02 -0.82 -3.63
N GLY A 63 -4.10 -1.20 -4.90
CA GLY A 63 -5.16 -2.08 -5.41
C GLY A 63 -6.25 -1.37 -6.19
N ASP A 64 -7.16 -2.17 -6.74
CA ASP A 64 -8.27 -1.71 -7.56
C ASP A 64 -7.82 -0.96 -8.82
N MET A 65 -6.98 -1.64 -9.63
CA MET A 65 -6.53 -1.10 -10.91
C MET A 65 -7.62 -1.04 -12.00
N LYS A 66 -8.86 -1.41 -11.68
CA LYS A 66 -10.05 -1.26 -12.50
C LYS A 66 -11.29 -1.11 -11.63
N SER A 67 -12.35 -0.49 -12.15
CA SER A 67 -13.61 -0.41 -11.43
C SER A 67 -14.29 -1.78 -11.28
N GLY A 68 -15.08 -1.95 -10.21
CA GLY A 68 -15.86 -3.16 -9.98
C GLY A 68 -16.97 -3.40 -11.02
N SER A 69 -17.25 -2.47 -11.92
CA SER A 69 -18.20 -2.60 -13.03
C SER A 69 -17.58 -3.16 -14.33
N LEU A 70 -16.25 -3.26 -14.39
CA LEU A 70 -15.54 -3.83 -15.55
C LEU A 70 -15.22 -5.31 -15.33
N SER A 71 -15.35 -6.12 -16.39
CA SER A 71 -14.96 -7.52 -16.36
C SER A 71 -13.44 -7.67 -16.15
N CYS A 72 -13.03 -8.74 -15.47
CA CYS A 72 -11.62 -9.02 -15.18
C CYS A 72 -10.94 -9.82 -16.29
N THR A 73 -11.08 -9.40 -17.54
CA THR A 73 -10.38 -10.08 -18.63
C THR A 73 -8.87 -9.98 -18.48
N ASN A 74 -8.12 -10.94 -19.01
CA ASN A 74 -6.66 -10.89 -19.00
C ASN A 74 -6.11 -9.61 -19.66
N GLU A 75 -6.80 -9.14 -20.70
CA GLU A 75 -6.43 -7.93 -21.42
C GLU A 75 -6.59 -6.68 -20.56
N ILE A 76 -7.75 -6.49 -19.93
CA ILE A 76 -8.01 -5.34 -19.03
C ILE A 76 -7.02 -5.33 -17.88
N LEU A 77 -6.82 -6.47 -17.20
CA LEU A 77 -5.89 -6.54 -16.08
C LEU A 77 -4.45 -6.24 -16.51
N ARG A 78 -3.99 -6.77 -17.65
CA ARG A 78 -2.63 -6.49 -18.15
C ARG A 78 -2.45 -5.05 -18.61
N SER A 79 -3.42 -4.48 -19.35
CA SER A 79 -3.33 -3.11 -19.83
C SER A 79 -3.33 -2.09 -18.70
N ASN A 80 -4.20 -2.29 -17.70
CA ASN A 80 -4.24 -1.40 -16.55
C ASN A 80 -3.00 -1.55 -15.67
N TYR A 81 -2.52 -2.79 -15.43
CA TYR A 81 -1.26 -3.00 -14.72
C TYR A 81 -0.08 -2.32 -15.43
N ALA A 82 0.00 -2.44 -16.76
CA ALA A 82 1.04 -1.77 -17.54
C ALA A 82 0.92 -0.24 -17.42
N LEU A 83 -0.29 0.32 -17.43
CA LEU A 83 -0.52 1.75 -17.27
C LEU A 83 -0.04 2.26 -15.90
N ILE A 84 -0.51 1.64 -14.81
CA ILE A 84 -0.16 2.08 -13.45
C ILE A 84 1.32 1.84 -13.12
N SER A 85 1.91 0.75 -13.61
CA SER A 85 3.33 0.45 -13.36
C SER A 85 4.30 1.37 -14.11
N ASN A 86 3.84 2.03 -15.17
CA ASN A 86 4.63 2.98 -15.95
C ASN A 86 4.37 4.45 -15.61
N VAL A 87 3.55 4.75 -14.59
CA VAL A 87 3.25 6.14 -14.21
C VAL A 87 4.47 6.90 -13.69
N SER A 88 5.47 6.18 -13.18
CA SER A 88 6.76 6.73 -12.76
C SER A 88 7.91 5.87 -13.28
N SER A 89 9.07 6.48 -13.49
CA SER A 89 10.33 5.79 -13.79
C SER A 89 11.00 5.13 -12.59
N LYS A 90 10.47 5.37 -11.37
CA LYS A 90 10.96 4.79 -10.10
C LYS A 90 10.40 3.39 -9.87
N PRO A 91 10.99 2.58 -8.98
CA PRO A 91 10.47 1.27 -8.64
C PRO A 91 8.99 1.29 -8.29
N PHE A 92 8.23 0.35 -8.85
CA PHE A 92 6.78 0.23 -8.67
C PHE A 92 6.44 -1.00 -7.82
N VAL A 93 5.52 -0.83 -6.87
CA VAL A 93 4.97 -1.89 -6.02
C VAL A 93 3.45 -1.89 -6.12
N TYR A 94 2.86 -3.07 -6.14
CA TYR A 94 1.42 -3.26 -6.25
C TYR A 94 0.93 -4.26 -5.20
N THR A 95 -0.22 -4.01 -4.60
CA THR A 95 -1.00 -4.95 -3.80
C THR A 95 -2.41 -5.07 -4.37
N PRO A 96 -2.99 -6.29 -4.53
CA PRO A 96 -4.29 -6.44 -5.17
C PRO A 96 -5.44 -5.91 -4.31
N GLY A 97 -6.42 -5.28 -4.95
CA GLY A 97 -7.70 -4.93 -4.36
C GLY A 97 -8.80 -5.95 -4.67
N ASP A 98 -10.00 -5.71 -4.18
CA ASP A 98 -11.13 -6.62 -4.39
C ASP A 98 -11.68 -6.53 -5.82
N ASN A 99 -11.68 -5.37 -6.46
CA ASN A 99 -12.06 -5.23 -7.86
C ASN A 99 -11.13 -5.99 -8.81
N ASP A 100 -9.92 -6.31 -8.38
CA ASP A 100 -8.93 -7.00 -9.21
C ASP A 100 -9.17 -8.50 -9.29
N TRP A 101 -9.89 -9.09 -8.28
CA TRP A 101 -10.13 -10.51 -8.23
C TRP A 101 -11.44 -10.96 -7.54
N THR A 102 -11.76 -10.54 -6.30
CA THR A 102 -12.97 -11.02 -5.58
C THR A 102 -14.24 -10.63 -6.29
N ASP A 103 -14.29 -9.44 -6.88
CA ASP A 103 -15.46 -8.87 -7.52
C ASP A 103 -15.59 -9.25 -9.00
N CYS A 104 -14.69 -10.09 -9.50
CA CYS A 104 -14.68 -10.56 -10.88
C CYS A 104 -15.83 -11.52 -11.21
N ASP A 105 -16.51 -12.03 -10.22
CA ASP A 105 -17.64 -12.94 -10.33
C ASP A 105 -19.02 -12.27 -10.18
N ARG A 106 -19.07 -10.94 -10.07
CA ARG A 106 -20.33 -10.17 -9.93
C ARG A 106 -21.32 -10.53 -11.05
N GLU A 107 -22.60 -10.66 -10.69
CA GLU A 107 -23.67 -11.02 -11.65
C GLU A 107 -23.87 -10.01 -12.77
N THR A 108 -23.46 -8.77 -12.55
CA THR A 108 -23.53 -7.68 -13.52
C THR A 108 -22.42 -7.70 -14.57
N LEU A 109 -21.42 -8.57 -14.42
CA LEU A 109 -20.28 -8.66 -15.34
C LEU A 109 -20.51 -9.69 -16.45
N SER A 110 -19.95 -9.42 -17.63
CA SER A 110 -19.90 -10.36 -18.75
C SER A 110 -18.61 -10.16 -19.55
N PRO A 111 -17.71 -11.16 -19.63
CA PRO A 111 -17.75 -12.43 -18.90
C PRO A 111 -17.47 -12.27 -17.40
N ARG A 112 -17.91 -13.25 -16.60
CA ARG A 112 -17.58 -13.40 -15.19
C ARG A 112 -16.40 -14.35 -15.05
N TYR A 113 -15.63 -14.19 -13.99
CA TYR A 113 -14.47 -15.03 -13.70
C TYR A 113 -14.50 -15.53 -12.25
N ASP A 114 -14.01 -16.78 -12.06
CA ASP A 114 -13.79 -17.34 -10.72
C ASP A 114 -12.77 -16.48 -9.95
N GLU A 115 -13.08 -16.10 -8.72
CA GLU A 115 -12.28 -15.19 -7.91
C GLU A 115 -10.89 -15.75 -7.61
N LEU A 116 -10.82 -17.05 -7.27
CA LEU A 116 -9.54 -17.67 -6.93
C LEU A 116 -8.67 -17.88 -8.17
N GLU A 117 -9.29 -18.13 -9.34
CA GLU A 117 -8.57 -18.16 -10.60
C GLU A 117 -7.99 -16.80 -10.94
N ARG A 118 -8.75 -15.70 -10.75
CA ARG A 118 -8.24 -14.32 -10.95
C ARG A 118 -7.10 -13.98 -10.01
N LEU A 119 -7.20 -14.37 -8.74
CA LEU A 119 -6.08 -14.18 -7.80
C LEU A 119 -4.82 -14.93 -8.26
N ASN A 120 -4.95 -16.16 -8.77
CA ASN A 120 -3.82 -16.89 -9.33
C ASN A 120 -3.25 -16.17 -10.56
N PHE A 121 -4.10 -15.67 -11.45
CA PHE A 121 -3.66 -14.86 -12.60
C PHE A 121 -2.83 -13.63 -12.16
N ILE A 122 -3.27 -12.90 -11.13
CA ILE A 122 -2.53 -11.76 -10.57
C ILE A 122 -1.18 -12.21 -10.02
N ARG A 123 -1.14 -13.30 -9.26
CA ARG A 123 0.09 -13.85 -8.69
C ARG A 123 1.10 -14.20 -9.76
N ASP A 124 0.67 -14.90 -10.81
CA ASP A 124 1.54 -15.39 -11.88
C ASP A 124 2.04 -14.27 -12.82
N ASN A 125 1.29 -13.17 -12.97
CA ASN A 125 1.62 -12.11 -13.94
C ASN A 125 2.15 -10.84 -13.29
N PHE A 126 1.70 -10.46 -12.09
CA PHE A 126 2.00 -9.16 -11.50
C PHE A 126 2.81 -9.27 -10.19
N ALA A 127 2.46 -10.20 -9.31
CA ALA A 127 3.14 -10.33 -8.02
C ALA A 127 4.56 -10.93 -8.14
N VAL A 128 4.90 -11.54 -9.26
CA VAL A 128 6.25 -12.06 -9.53
C VAL A 128 7.26 -10.98 -9.92
N GLN A 129 6.81 -9.79 -10.28
CA GLN A 129 7.69 -8.67 -10.63
C GLN A 129 8.52 -8.25 -9.42
N SER A 130 9.83 -8.12 -9.60
CA SER A 130 10.75 -7.72 -8.52
C SER A 130 11.22 -6.29 -8.74
N PRO A 131 10.69 -5.31 -7.99
CA PRO A 131 11.21 -3.95 -8.05
C PRO A 131 12.65 -3.91 -7.50
N HIS A 132 13.49 -3.06 -8.09
CA HIS A 132 14.87 -2.85 -7.62
C HIS A 132 14.86 -1.96 -6.36
N LEU A 133 14.46 -2.57 -5.22
CA LEU A 133 14.38 -1.90 -3.92
C LEU A 133 15.36 -2.51 -2.92
N PRO A 134 15.97 -1.71 -2.02
CA PRO A 134 16.90 -2.21 -1.03
C PRO A 134 16.26 -3.23 -0.08
N GLN A 135 16.99 -4.30 0.24
CA GLN A 135 16.56 -5.40 1.12
C GLN A 135 15.18 -5.98 0.75
N PHE A 136 14.84 -5.97 -0.54
CA PHE A 136 13.56 -6.49 -1.03
C PHE A 136 13.37 -7.97 -0.69
N LYS A 137 12.17 -8.28 -0.19
CA LYS A 137 11.72 -9.63 0.14
C LYS A 137 10.31 -9.84 -0.35
N ARG A 138 9.97 -11.09 -0.67
CA ARG A 138 8.62 -11.53 -1.01
C ARG A 138 8.24 -12.70 -0.11
N GLN A 139 6.99 -12.73 0.34
CA GLN A 139 6.48 -13.88 1.08
C GLN A 139 6.26 -15.05 0.11
N LEU A 140 6.78 -16.23 0.44
CA LEU A 140 6.71 -17.38 -0.47
C LEU A 140 5.28 -17.91 -0.66
N THR A 141 4.46 -17.87 0.38
CA THR A 141 3.08 -18.37 0.39
C THR A 141 2.07 -17.38 -0.18
N LEU A 142 2.36 -16.07 -0.09
CA LEU A 142 1.56 -14.98 -0.60
C LEU A 142 2.49 -14.02 -1.36
N PRO A 143 2.78 -14.27 -2.65
CA PRO A 143 3.77 -13.51 -3.41
C PRO A 143 3.39 -12.04 -3.61
N GLU A 144 2.12 -11.68 -3.43
CA GLU A 144 1.62 -10.31 -3.39
C GLU A 144 2.05 -9.55 -2.12
N ASN A 145 2.48 -10.24 -1.06
CA ASN A 145 3.09 -9.63 0.10
C ASN A 145 4.59 -9.42 -0.13
N GLN A 146 4.98 -8.16 -0.12
CA GLN A 146 6.33 -7.70 -0.40
C GLN A 146 6.84 -6.84 0.76
N ALA A 147 8.15 -6.77 0.96
CA ALA A 147 8.76 -5.90 1.97
C ALA A 147 10.12 -5.38 1.50
N TRP A 148 10.47 -4.17 1.90
CA TRP A 148 11.76 -3.53 1.62
C TRP A 148 12.11 -2.51 2.70
N VAL A 149 13.33 -2.00 2.66
CA VAL A 149 13.81 -0.98 3.62
C VAL A 149 14.48 0.16 2.85
N VAL A 150 14.11 1.39 3.14
CA VAL A 150 14.78 2.62 2.67
C VAL A 150 15.02 3.51 3.88
N ASP A 151 16.24 3.99 4.07
CA ASP A 151 16.65 4.90 5.17
C ASP A 151 16.12 4.48 6.56
N ASP A 152 16.26 3.19 6.88
CA ASP A 152 15.78 2.56 8.12
C ASP A 152 14.25 2.63 8.33
N VAL A 153 13.49 2.90 7.28
CA VAL A 153 12.03 2.75 7.28
C VAL A 153 11.67 1.38 6.69
N GLN A 154 10.88 0.60 7.44
CA GLN A 154 10.34 -0.66 6.96
C GLN A 154 9.08 -0.41 6.14
N PHE A 155 9.04 -0.85 4.91
CA PHE A 155 7.87 -0.85 4.03
C PHE A 155 7.41 -2.28 3.79
N LEU A 156 6.10 -2.49 3.73
CA LEU A 156 5.53 -3.80 3.38
C LEU A 156 4.11 -3.69 2.83
N THR A 157 3.76 -4.60 1.93
CA THR A 157 2.37 -4.83 1.51
C THR A 157 1.76 -5.99 2.30
N LEU A 158 0.45 -5.89 2.56
CA LEU A 158 -0.38 -6.95 3.08
C LEU A 158 -1.60 -7.13 2.18
N HIS A 159 -1.81 -8.33 1.69
CA HIS A 159 -2.99 -8.65 0.91
C HIS A 159 -4.22 -8.73 1.83
N ILE A 160 -4.84 -7.58 2.03
CA ILE A 160 -6.10 -7.40 2.76
C ILE A 160 -7.04 -6.66 1.80
N PRO A 161 -7.85 -7.38 1.00
CA PRO A 161 -8.76 -6.75 0.04
C PRO A 161 -10.05 -6.27 0.71
N GLY A 162 -10.79 -5.41 0.03
CA GLY A 162 -12.17 -5.07 0.35
C GLY A 162 -13.10 -6.29 0.40
N THR A 163 -14.41 -6.08 0.24
CA THR A 163 -15.40 -7.17 0.20
C THR A 163 -15.32 -8.08 1.44
N ASN A 164 -15.16 -7.45 2.63
CA ASN A 164 -14.99 -8.12 3.93
C ASN A 164 -13.76 -9.06 3.94
N ASN A 165 -12.63 -8.58 3.46
CA ASN A 165 -11.39 -9.33 3.32
C ASN A 165 -11.58 -10.57 2.42
N GLY A 166 -12.24 -10.38 1.26
CA GLY A 166 -12.52 -11.44 0.29
C GLY A 166 -13.45 -12.56 0.78
N ARG A 167 -14.35 -12.26 1.74
CA ARG A 167 -15.30 -13.24 2.29
C ARG A 167 -16.74 -13.05 1.81
N ARG A 168 -17.04 -11.91 1.20
CA ARG A 168 -18.35 -11.65 0.58
C ARG A 168 -18.28 -11.89 -0.92
N GLN A 169 -19.46 -11.95 -1.57
CA GLN A 169 -19.59 -12.06 -3.03
C GLN A 169 -18.83 -13.25 -3.64
N ILE A 170 -18.74 -14.38 -2.94
CA ILE A 170 -18.17 -15.61 -3.50
C ILE A 170 -19.29 -16.30 -4.27
N LEU A 171 -19.33 -16.11 -5.59
CA LEU A 171 -20.44 -16.56 -6.45
C LEU A 171 -20.05 -17.72 -7.38
N LEU A 172 -18.82 -17.76 -7.88
CA LEU A 172 -18.34 -18.78 -8.79
C LEU A 172 -17.40 -19.79 -8.12
N SER A 173 -16.49 -19.36 -7.27
CA SER A 173 -15.59 -20.26 -6.54
C SER A 173 -16.34 -21.16 -5.56
N ASN A 174 -15.75 -22.30 -5.25
CA ASN A 174 -16.23 -23.12 -4.15
C ASN A 174 -16.08 -22.38 -2.81
N LYS A 175 -17.20 -22.02 -2.19
CA LYS A 175 -17.23 -21.21 -0.95
C LYS A 175 -16.39 -21.79 0.18
N LYS A 176 -16.35 -23.13 0.35
CA LYS A 176 -15.53 -23.77 1.38
C LYS A 176 -14.03 -23.55 1.12
N VAL A 177 -13.63 -23.64 -0.14
CA VAL A 177 -12.23 -23.40 -0.55
C VAL A 177 -11.87 -21.93 -0.37
N ALA A 178 -12.72 -21.00 -0.81
CA ALA A 178 -12.51 -19.58 -0.69
C ALA A 178 -12.41 -19.09 0.77
N TYR A 179 -13.28 -19.58 1.67
CA TYR A 179 -13.18 -19.25 3.10
C TYR A 179 -11.92 -19.81 3.75
N LYS A 180 -11.49 -21.04 3.36
CA LYS A 180 -10.23 -21.61 3.83
C LYS A 180 -9.04 -20.78 3.33
N ALA A 181 -9.06 -20.35 2.07
CA ALA A 181 -8.01 -19.49 1.50
C ALA A 181 -7.92 -18.14 2.23
N SER A 182 -9.06 -17.50 2.52
CA SER A 182 -9.10 -16.26 3.31
C SER A 182 -8.56 -16.45 4.73
N GLN A 183 -8.88 -17.55 5.40
CA GLN A 183 -8.32 -17.85 6.73
C GLN A 183 -6.81 -18.08 6.67
N SER A 184 -6.32 -18.88 5.71
CA SER A 184 -4.89 -19.11 5.52
C SER A 184 -4.15 -17.79 5.21
N ARG A 185 -4.75 -16.90 4.42
CA ARG A 185 -4.18 -15.58 4.13
C ARG A 185 -4.01 -14.75 5.41
N ASP A 186 -5.02 -14.74 6.31
CA ASP A 186 -4.91 -14.05 7.59
C ASP A 186 -3.76 -14.59 8.43
N GLU A 187 -3.66 -15.92 8.56
CA GLU A 187 -2.59 -16.58 9.32
C GLU A 187 -1.20 -16.24 8.75
N GLU A 188 -1.05 -16.26 7.43
CA GLU A 188 0.20 -15.93 6.76
C GLU A 188 0.53 -14.43 6.84
N ASN A 189 -0.45 -13.54 6.73
CA ASN A 189 -0.26 -12.10 6.93
C ASN A 189 0.27 -11.79 8.35
N ILE A 190 -0.28 -12.44 9.39
CA ILE A 190 0.19 -12.25 10.77
C ILE A 190 1.62 -12.78 10.94
N LYS A 191 1.96 -13.93 10.37
CA LYS A 191 3.35 -14.44 10.39
C LYS A 191 4.30 -13.46 9.69
N TRP A 192 3.88 -12.90 8.55
CA TRP A 192 4.67 -11.93 7.79
C TRP A 192 4.95 -10.67 8.59
N LEU A 193 3.92 -10.08 9.19
CA LEU A 193 4.04 -8.94 10.10
C LEU A 193 5.00 -9.21 11.25
N ASN A 194 4.85 -10.36 11.93
CA ASN A 194 5.71 -10.75 13.05
C ASN A 194 7.19 -10.85 12.64
N SER A 195 7.46 -11.33 11.43
CA SER A 195 8.83 -11.47 10.91
C SER A 195 9.51 -10.14 10.57
N LEU A 196 8.73 -9.10 10.26
CA LEU A 196 9.24 -7.81 9.77
C LEU A 196 9.27 -6.71 10.85
N LEU A 197 8.28 -6.70 11.75
CA LEU A 197 8.11 -5.64 12.76
C LEU A 197 8.80 -5.94 14.09
N SER A 198 9.71 -6.91 14.15
CA SER A 198 10.48 -7.26 15.35
C SER A 198 11.73 -6.39 15.55
N SER A 199 12.25 -5.78 14.49
CA SER A 199 13.49 -4.99 14.53
C SER A 199 13.20 -3.53 14.80
N LYS A 200 14.11 -2.84 15.50
CA LYS A 200 14.05 -1.38 15.67
C LYS A 200 14.20 -0.70 14.32
N ARG A 201 13.37 0.29 14.05
CA ARG A 201 13.33 1.08 12.82
C ARG A 201 13.06 2.56 13.12
N LYS A 202 13.26 3.42 12.11
CA LYS A 202 12.82 4.82 12.13
C LYS A 202 11.28 4.91 12.07
N ALA A 203 10.65 4.13 11.20
CA ALA A 203 9.21 4.01 11.02
C ALA A 203 8.86 2.69 10.34
N ALA A 204 7.57 2.31 10.34
CA ALA A 204 7.05 1.29 9.44
C ALA A 204 5.84 1.81 8.66
N VAL A 205 5.72 1.41 7.39
CA VAL A 205 4.61 1.75 6.51
C VAL A 205 4.03 0.47 5.93
N ILE A 206 2.73 0.26 6.11
CA ILE A 206 2.00 -0.92 5.65
C ILE A 206 0.98 -0.49 4.61
N PHE A 207 1.07 -1.09 3.42
CA PHE A 207 0.14 -0.87 2.32
C PHE A 207 -0.84 -2.04 2.22
N MET A 208 -2.11 -1.74 2.04
CA MET A 208 -3.20 -2.70 1.80
C MET A 208 -4.28 -2.03 0.95
N GLN A 209 -5.24 -2.79 0.43
CA GLN A 209 -6.33 -2.15 -0.31
C GLN A 209 -7.49 -1.77 0.64
N ALA A 210 -7.93 -2.66 1.52
CA ALA A 210 -9.14 -2.46 2.32
C ALA A 210 -9.06 -1.29 3.31
N ASP A 211 -10.15 -0.52 3.40
CA ASP A 211 -10.40 0.37 4.55
C ASP A 211 -10.88 -0.44 5.76
N LEU A 212 -9.98 -0.63 6.71
CA LEU A 212 -10.26 -1.41 7.93
C LEU A 212 -11.25 -0.71 8.89
N TYR A 213 -11.45 0.59 8.74
CA TYR A 213 -12.17 1.45 9.69
C TYR A 213 -13.54 1.92 9.19
N GLN A 214 -13.94 1.49 7.99
CA GLN A 214 -15.31 1.72 7.51
C GLN A 214 -16.33 0.93 8.35
N PRO A 215 -17.60 1.37 8.43
CA PRO A 215 -18.64 0.66 9.15
C PRO A 215 -18.86 -0.77 8.62
N HIS A 216 -18.92 -1.76 9.51
CA HIS A 216 -19.15 -3.15 9.18
C HIS A 216 -20.52 -3.64 9.61
N LYS A 217 -21.12 -4.50 8.78
CA LYS A 217 -22.43 -5.11 9.08
C LYS A 217 -22.38 -6.11 10.23
N TYR A 218 -21.26 -6.80 10.39
CA TYR A 218 -21.07 -7.84 11.39
C TYR A 218 -19.90 -7.47 12.31
N SER A 219 -19.94 -7.97 13.54
CA SER A 219 -18.88 -7.88 14.54
C SER A 219 -18.29 -9.26 14.82
N GLY A 220 -17.16 -9.29 15.51
CA GLY A 220 -16.46 -10.51 15.92
C GLY A 220 -15.55 -11.10 14.87
N HIS A 221 -14.56 -11.85 15.35
CA HIS A 221 -13.53 -12.47 14.49
C HIS A 221 -14.11 -13.50 13.53
N CYS A 222 -13.56 -13.53 12.34
CA CYS A 222 -13.84 -14.56 11.35
C CYS A 222 -13.19 -15.90 11.74
N ASN A 223 -13.94 -16.98 11.62
CA ASN A 223 -13.47 -18.33 11.87
C ASN A 223 -14.23 -19.35 10.99
N LYS A 224 -13.96 -20.64 11.17
CA LYS A 224 -14.56 -21.71 10.37
C LYS A 224 -16.09 -21.76 10.45
N THR A 225 -16.69 -21.30 11.56
CA THR A 225 -18.14 -21.33 11.77
C THR A 225 -18.83 -20.05 11.29
N THR A 226 -18.21 -18.87 11.49
CA THR A 226 -18.80 -17.57 11.09
C THR A 226 -18.79 -17.33 9.60
N LYS A 227 -17.80 -17.88 8.87
CA LYS A 227 -17.62 -17.71 7.41
C LYS A 227 -17.58 -16.22 7.02
N ALA A 228 -18.66 -15.71 6.36
CA ALA A 228 -18.82 -14.31 5.97
C ALA A 228 -19.64 -13.47 6.97
N LYS A 229 -20.22 -14.09 8.01
CA LYS A 229 -20.98 -13.40 9.07
C LYS A 229 -20.07 -13.01 10.24
N CYS A 230 -19.06 -12.20 9.94
CA CYS A 230 -18.02 -11.75 10.84
C CYS A 230 -17.41 -10.46 10.32
N ASP A 231 -16.62 -9.79 11.11
CA ASP A 231 -15.82 -8.65 10.68
C ASP A 231 -14.43 -9.14 10.22
N GLY A 232 -14.21 -9.16 8.91
CA GLY A 232 -12.98 -9.63 8.27
C GLY A 232 -11.75 -8.80 8.61
N TYR A 233 -11.93 -7.62 9.21
CA TYR A 233 -10.84 -6.68 9.51
C TYR A 233 -10.56 -6.52 11.01
N GLN A 234 -11.39 -7.06 11.88
CA GLN A 234 -11.21 -6.94 13.33
C GLN A 234 -9.84 -7.45 13.78
N LEU A 235 -9.40 -8.61 13.28
CA LEU A 235 -8.07 -9.17 13.55
C LEU A 235 -6.95 -8.15 13.27
N TYR A 236 -7.03 -7.46 12.16
CA TYR A 236 -5.99 -6.51 11.73
C TYR A 236 -6.02 -5.22 12.55
N ARG A 237 -7.21 -4.66 12.84
CA ARG A 237 -7.31 -3.49 13.73
C ARG A 237 -6.71 -3.75 15.11
N GLU A 238 -7.03 -4.89 15.70
CA GLU A 238 -6.47 -5.30 17.00
C GLU A 238 -4.95 -5.54 16.91
N THR A 239 -4.48 -6.21 15.86
CA THR A 239 -3.06 -6.45 15.61
C THR A 239 -2.30 -5.14 15.47
N PHE A 240 -2.78 -4.20 14.65
CA PHE A 240 -2.11 -2.91 14.47
C PHE A 240 -2.13 -2.05 15.73
N ALA A 241 -3.22 -2.08 16.51
CA ALA A 241 -3.27 -1.42 17.82
C ALA A 241 -2.23 -1.99 18.80
N GLN A 242 -2.07 -3.32 18.83
CA GLN A 242 -1.06 -4.00 19.66
C GLN A 242 0.37 -3.63 19.21
N TYR A 243 0.64 -3.59 17.88
CA TYR A 243 1.93 -3.13 17.38
C TYR A 243 2.19 -1.68 17.76
N ALA A 244 1.23 -0.78 17.55
CA ALA A 244 1.38 0.64 17.89
C ALA A 244 1.68 0.88 19.37
N ALA A 245 1.11 0.06 20.25
CA ALA A 245 1.38 0.12 21.69
C ALA A 245 2.77 -0.41 22.08
N ARG A 246 3.33 -1.34 21.30
CA ARG A 246 4.59 -2.03 21.61
C ARG A 246 5.81 -1.43 20.92
N LEU A 247 5.64 -0.92 19.69
CA LEU A 247 6.74 -0.38 18.90
C LEU A 247 7.21 0.99 19.45
N SER A 248 8.51 1.21 19.45
CA SER A 248 9.12 2.49 19.83
C SER A 248 9.16 3.51 18.67
N TYR A 249 8.58 3.17 17.53
CA TYR A 249 8.58 3.97 16.30
C TYR A 249 7.18 4.02 15.67
N PRO A 250 6.90 5.04 14.84
CA PRO A 250 5.59 5.25 14.25
C PRO A 250 5.23 4.19 13.20
N LEU A 251 3.95 3.84 13.13
CA LEU A 251 3.33 2.93 12.17
C LEU A 251 2.31 3.70 11.32
N LEU A 252 2.46 3.68 10.01
CA LEU A 252 1.52 4.25 9.04
C LEU A 252 0.83 3.12 8.27
N LEU A 253 -0.51 3.12 8.27
CA LEU A 253 -1.35 2.28 7.42
C LEU A 253 -1.78 3.11 6.22
N ILE A 254 -1.54 2.61 4.99
CA ILE A 254 -1.98 3.23 3.74
C ILE A 254 -2.90 2.26 3.03
N HIS A 255 -4.10 2.73 2.67
CA HIS A 255 -5.12 1.91 2.02
C HIS A 255 -5.88 2.70 0.94
N GLY A 256 -6.74 2.02 0.17
CA GLY A 256 -7.74 2.54 -0.76
C GLY A 256 -9.16 2.18 -0.32
N ASP A 257 -9.97 1.62 -1.23
CA ASP A 257 -11.32 1.06 -1.04
C ASP A 257 -12.43 2.09 -0.74
N THR A 258 -12.08 3.31 -0.36
CA THR A 258 -13.05 4.38 -0.07
C THR A 258 -12.54 5.70 -0.63
N GLY A 259 -13.42 6.46 -1.30
CA GLY A 259 -13.02 7.59 -2.15
C GLY A 259 -12.51 8.85 -1.45
N GLU A 260 -12.43 8.91 -0.12
CA GLU A 260 -12.03 10.13 0.60
C GLU A 260 -10.50 10.17 0.83
N PHE A 261 -9.78 10.99 0.08
CA PHE A 261 -8.37 11.26 0.38
C PHE A 261 -8.23 11.93 1.74
N CYS A 262 -7.72 11.18 2.72
CA CYS A 262 -7.68 11.64 4.11
C CYS A 262 -6.49 11.07 4.89
N PHE A 263 -6.03 11.83 5.89
CA PHE A 263 -4.93 11.44 6.78
C PHE A 263 -5.26 11.76 8.23
N THR A 264 -5.07 10.81 9.13
CA THR A 264 -5.34 11.01 10.56
C THR A 264 -4.44 10.17 11.47
N LYS A 265 -4.22 10.65 12.68
CA LYS A 265 -3.61 9.88 13.77
C LYS A 265 -4.71 9.09 14.49
N LEU A 266 -4.60 7.77 14.50
CA LEU A 266 -5.57 6.87 15.15
C LEU A 266 -5.30 6.69 16.64
N ALA A 267 -4.01 6.54 17.00
CA ALA A 267 -3.55 6.32 18.36
C ALA A 267 -2.10 6.79 18.51
N ASN A 268 -1.50 6.63 19.69
CA ASN A 268 -0.05 6.81 19.83
C ASN A 268 0.66 5.84 18.89
N ASN A 269 1.62 6.35 18.12
CA ASN A 269 2.40 5.60 17.14
C ASN A 269 1.58 4.94 16.00
N LEU A 270 0.31 5.31 15.77
CA LEU A 270 -0.50 4.77 14.68
C LEU A 270 -1.17 5.87 13.86
N TRP A 271 -0.91 5.87 12.57
CA TRP A 271 -1.52 6.78 11.59
C TRP A 271 -2.20 6.00 10.48
N ARG A 272 -3.18 6.61 9.85
CA ARG A 272 -3.94 6.11 8.72
C ARG A 272 -3.96 7.14 7.60
N LEU A 273 -3.72 6.67 6.38
CA LEU A 273 -3.87 7.41 5.13
C LEU A 273 -4.77 6.60 4.20
N ASN A 274 -5.89 7.19 3.78
CA ASN A 274 -6.61 6.72 2.60
C ASN A 274 -5.97 7.39 1.38
N ALA A 275 -5.40 6.60 0.48
CA ALA A 275 -4.73 7.08 -0.72
C ALA A 275 -5.73 7.73 -1.69
N PRO A 276 -5.28 8.66 -2.55
CA PRO A 276 -6.12 9.19 -3.63
C PRO A 276 -6.52 8.09 -4.61
N GLY A 277 -7.68 8.26 -5.22
CA GLY A 277 -8.28 7.37 -6.21
C GLY A 277 -9.79 7.42 -6.16
N ASP A 278 -10.41 6.37 -6.70
CA ASP A 278 -11.86 6.26 -6.86
C ASP A 278 -12.40 7.41 -7.74
N PHE A 279 -13.69 7.55 -7.87
CA PHE A 279 -14.31 8.62 -8.67
C PHE A 279 -14.21 10.02 -8.02
N GLN A 280 -13.74 10.10 -6.77
CA GLN A 280 -13.83 11.33 -5.98
C GLN A 280 -12.53 12.17 -6.00
N PHE A 281 -11.37 11.53 -6.07
CA PHE A 281 -10.12 12.25 -5.90
C PHE A 281 -9.00 11.68 -6.80
N LEU A 282 -8.99 12.11 -8.05
CA LEU A 282 -8.01 11.66 -9.04
C LEU A 282 -6.67 12.36 -8.84
N ASP A 283 -5.78 11.73 -8.10
CA ASP A 283 -4.47 12.27 -7.76
C ASP A 283 -3.47 11.16 -7.35
N ILE A 284 -2.26 11.54 -7.02
CA ILE A 284 -1.24 10.71 -6.39
C ILE A 284 -0.78 11.42 -5.12
N ALA A 285 -0.75 10.72 -4.00
CA ALA A 285 -0.21 11.25 -2.76
C ALA A 285 1.31 11.17 -2.75
N LYS A 286 1.98 12.25 -2.29
CA LYS A 286 3.37 12.22 -1.85
C LYS A 286 3.41 12.11 -0.33
N ILE A 287 4.14 11.11 0.17
CA ILE A 287 4.37 10.89 1.58
C ILE A 287 5.85 11.05 1.86
N THR A 288 6.19 11.79 2.93
CA THR A 288 7.57 11.95 3.40
C THR A 288 7.66 11.49 4.85
N VAL A 289 8.60 10.60 5.15
CA VAL A 289 8.92 10.19 6.51
C VAL A 289 9.90 11.18 7.11
N THR A 290 9.49 11.88 8.15
CA THR A 290 10.27 12.94 8.80
C THR A 290 10.98 12.44 10.06
N ASP A 291 11.90 13.25 10.61
CA ASP A 291 12.55 13.00 11.90
C ASP A 291 11.77 13.58 13.08
N ASP A 292 10.69 14.34 12.81
CA ASP A 292 9.81 14.87 13.84
C ASP A 292 8.93 13.77 14.45
N LYS A 293 9.22 13.38 15.68
CA LYS A 293 8.46 12.36 16.40
C LYS A 293 6.97 12.70 16.61
N ASN A 294 6.61 13.98 16.58
CA ASN A 294 5.23 14.43 16.74
C ASN A 294 4.48 14.43 15.39
N LYS A 295 5.21 14.60 14.28
CA LYS A 295 4.69 14.61 12.92
C LYS A 295 5.56 13.74 12.01
N PRO A 296 5.64 12.43 12.28
CA PRO A 296 6.57 11.53 11.58
C PRO A 296 6.25 11.35 10.09
N PHE A 297 5.06 11.75 9.66
CA PHE A 297 4.63 11.66 8.27
C PHE A 297 4.06 13.00 7.80
N SER A 298 4.51 13.46 6.63
CA SER A 298 3.94 14.56 5.88
C SER A 298 3.25 14.00 4.64
N VAL A 299 2.03 14.47 4.35
CA VAL A 299 1.20 13.98 3.24
C VAL A 299 0.70 15.17 2.41
N SER A 300 0.82 15.07 1.09
CA SER A 300 0.30 16.06 0.14
C SER A 300 -0.18 15.37 -1.14
N ALA A 301 -1.09 16.01 -1.87
CA ALA A 301 -1.46 15.63 -3.22
C ALA A 301 -0.48 16.23 -4.24
N LEU A 302 -0.23 15.56 -5.36
CA LEU A 302 0.65 16.07 -6.42
C LEU A 302 -0.05 17.11 -7.31
N HIS A 303 -1.32 16.85 -7.66
CA HIS A 303 -2.05 17.63 -8.66
C HIS A 303 -2.93 18.71 -8.04
N SER A 304 -3.81 18.34 -7.13
CA SER A 304 -4.91 19.19 -6.67
C SER A 304 -4.51 20.31 -5.71
N LYS A 305 -3.33 20.24 -5.09
CA LYS A 305 -2.91 21.14 -3.98
C LYS A 305 -3.94 21.23 -2.83
N ALA A 306 -4.91 20.34 -2.81
CA ALA A 306 -5.95 20.30 -1.78
C ALA A 306 -5.34 19.96 -0.42
N LYS A 307 -5.87 20.57 0.63
CA LYS A 307 -5.51 20.17 2.00
C LYS A 307 -6.09 18.79 2.28
N VAL A 308 -5.23 17.88 2.71
CA VAL A 308 -5.64 16.52 3.08
C VAL A 308 -6.63 16.58 4.25
N ALA A 309 -7.79 15.97 4.08
CA ALA A 309 -8.84 15.92 5.09
C ALA A 309 -8.45 15.03 6.28
N LYS A 310 -9.17 15.13 7.39
CA LYS A 310 -9.12 14.10 8.43
C LYS A 310 -10.05 12.96 8.04
N CYS A 311 -9.60 11.71 8.19
CA CYS A 311 -10.46 10.56 7.91
C CYS A 311 -11.64 10.51 8.88
N LYS A 312 -12.82 10.19 8.35
CA LYS A 312 -14.05 9.92 9.12
C LYS A 312 -14.10 8.44 9.53
N GLY A 313 -14.98 8.07 10.45
CA GLY A 313 -15.26 6.67 10.77
C GLY A 313 -14.40 6.08 11.89
N LEU A 314 -14.16 6.86 12.95
CA LEU A 314 -13.64 6.36 14.25
C LEU A 314 -14.67 6.63 15.34
#